data_d57209b6b98d4bc276c23eedf4a67492
#
_entry.id   d57209b6b98d4bc276c23eedf4a67492
#
_cell.length_a   1.000
_cell.length_b   1.000
_cell.length_c   1.000
_cell.angle_alpha   90.00
_cell.angle_beta   90.00
_cell.angle_gamma   90.00
#
_symmetry.space_group_name_H-M   'P 1'
#
loop_
_entity.id
_entity.type
_entity.pdbx_description
1 polymer ?
#
loop_
_entity_poly.entity_id
_entity_poly.type
_entity_poly.pdbx_seq_one_letter_code
_entity_poly.pdbx_strand_id
1 'polypeptide(L)'
;MTETLSGVTVVTHPLVQHKLSYLRDRDTPTVHFRKLAGEVTLLLTYEATKDFPTEPAEVETPLERTEVQRIAGKKVAVCPVLRAGLGMLDGVLSLVSSARVGFIGLYRDEETLRPVEYYVKLPELGDGERDAIVLDPMLATGRSSAAAVAAVKEAGARSVTLVCLVAAPEGIDHLQGEHADVRIVTAAVDRGLDERGFIVPGLGDAGDRLYGTK
;
A
#
# COMPACT_ATOMS: atom_id res chain seq x y z
N MET A 1 4.16 -0.31 18.25
CA MET A 1 3.38 -1.52 18.56
C MET A 1 2.62 -1.90 17.29
N THR A 2 2.46 -3.17 17.04
CA THR A 2 1.84 -3.72 15.84
C THR A 2 0.93 -4.86 16.27
N GLU A 3 -0.30 -4.87 15.81
CA GLU A 3 -1.25 -5.98 16.02
C GLU A 3 -1.34 -6.78 14.74
N THR A 4 -1.19 -8.10 14.82
CA THR A 4 -1.29 -8.99 13.65
C THR A 4 -2.55 -9.85 13.78
N LEU A 5 -3.47 -9.66 12.87
CA LEU A 5 -4.65 -10.49 12.67
C LEU A 5 -4.41 -11.28 11.39
N SER A 6 -4.43 -12.62 11.41
CA SER A 6 -4.32 -13.50 10.24
C SER A 6 -4.01 -12.82 8.90
N GLY A 7 -2.72 -12.55 8.61
CA GLY A 7 -2.27 -11.88 7.37
C GLY A 7 -2.44 -10.35 7.33
N VAL A 8 -3.03 -9.73 8.36
CA VAL A 8 -3.22 -8.28 8.45
C VAL A 8 -2.34 -7.71 9.56
N THR A 9 -1.52 -6.74 9.23
CA THR A 9 -0.68 -6.00 10.17
C THR A 9 -1.25 -4.60 10.39
N VAL A 10 -1.77 -4.33 11.58
CA VAL A 10 -2.26 -2.99 11.95
C VAL A 10 -1.17 -2.26 12.71
N VAL A 11 -0.73 -1.12 12.19
CA VAL A 11 0.35 -0.33 12.79
C VAL A 11 -0.23 0.66 13.78
N THR A 12 -0.21 0.27 15.06
CA THR A 12 -0.77 1.07 16.17
C THR A 12 0.25 2.03 16.81
N HIS A 13 1.36 2.29 16.12
CA HIS A 13 2.38 3.22 16.61
C HIS A 13 1.79 4.62 16.86
N PRO A 14 2.04 5.28 18.01
CA PRO A 14 1.42 6.56 18.37
C PRO A 14 1.56 7.64 17.28
N LEU A 15 2.69 7.73 16.61
CA LEU A 15 2.90 8.69 15.52
C LEU A 15 2.00 8.41 14.30
N VAL A 16 1.78 7.12 13.97
CA VAL A 16 0.85 6.73 12.89
C VAL A 16 -0.56 7.12 13.26
N GLN A 17 -1.00 6.80 14.48
CA GLN A 17 -2.34 7.11 14.96
C GLN A 17 -2.59 8.63 15.08
N HIS A 18 -1.59 9.38 15.52
CA HIS A 18 -1.65 10.84 15.55
C HIS A 18 -1.84 11.44 14.14
N LYS A 19 -1.07 10.98 13.15
CA LYS A 19 -1.24 11.44 11.75
C LYS A 19 -2.56 11.00 11.15
N LEU A 20 -2.99 9.77 11.45
CA LEU A 20 -4.28 9.24 11.02
C LEU A 20 -5.45 10.06 11.58
N SER A 21 -5.36 10.59 12.81
CA SER A 21 -6.42 11.44 13.38
C SER A 21 -6.67 12.70 12.54
N TYR A 22 -5.62 13.33 12.03
CA TYR A 22 -5.77 14.45 11.09
C TYR A 22 -6.26 14.03 9.70
N LEU A 23 -5.85 12.86 9.19
CA LEU A 23 -6.41 12.35 7.94
C LEU A 23 -7.92 12.10 8.04
N ARG A 24 -8.41 11.69 9.21
CA ARG A 24 -9.83 11.49 9.46
C ARG A 24 -10.61 12.80 9.61
N ASP A 25 -9.96 13.85 10.07
CA ASP A 25 -10.61 15.15 10.27
C ASP A 25 -11.07 15.72 8.92
N ARG A 26 -12.39 15.98 8.82
CA ARG A 26 -13.04 16.51 7.62
C ARG A 26 -12.50 17.89 7.21
N ASP A 27 -12.04 18.68 8.18
CA ASP A 27 -11.56 20.03 7.97
C ASP A 27 -10.07 20.09 7.58
N THR A 28 -9.38 18.95 7.49
CA THR A 28 -8.00 18.89 7.03
C THR A 28 -7.89 19.31 5.56
N PRO A 29 -7.19 20.41 5.25
CA PRO A 29 -7.05 20.89 3.87
C PRO A 29 -6.30 19.87 2.98
N THR A 30 -6.62 19.87 1.68
CA THR A 30 -6.01 18.97 0.67
C THR A 30 -4.48 18.91 0.74
N VAL A 31 -3.81 20.05 0.90
CA VAL A 31 -2.33 20.10 0.99
C VAL A 31 -1.82 19.30 2.20
N HIS A 32 -2.47 19.46 3.35
CA HIS A 32 -2.10 18.74 4.56
C HIS A 32 -2.48 17.27 4.48
N PHE A 33 -3.65 16.96 3.93
CA PHE A 33 -4.10 15.58 3.72
C PHE A 33 -3.09 14.81 2.85
N ARG A 34 -2.67 15.38 1.73
CA ARG A 34 -1.67 14.78 0.83
C ARG A 34 -0.34 14.51 1.54
N LYS A 35 0.16 15.50 2.29
CA LYS A 35 1.40 15.36 3.06
C LYS A 35 1.29 14.25 4.11
N LEU A 36 0.21 14.25 4.88
CA LEU A 36 -0.04 13.25 5.92
C LEU A 36 -0.19 11.85 5.35
N ALA A 37 -0.87 11.70 4.19
CA ALA A 37 -0.99 10.42 3.51
C ALA A 37 0.39 9.85 3.14
N GLY A 38 1.28 10.66 2.58
CA GLY A 38 2.67 10.27 2.29
C GLY A 38 3.45 9.89 3.56
N GLU A 39 3.32 10.67 4.63
CA GLU A 39 4.01 10.42 5.90
C GLU A 39 3.53 9.13 6.60
N VAL A 40 2.21 8.86 6.59
CA VAL A 40 1.68 7.60 7.11
C VAL A 40 2.14 6.44 6.23
N THR A 41 2.09 6.59 4.91
CA THR A 41 2.55 5.56 3.98
C THR A 41 4.02 5.21 4.20
N LEU A 42 4.90 6.19 4.44
CA LEU A 42 6.31 5.94 4.75
C LEU A 42 6.44 5.03 5.98
N LEU A 43 5.70 5.32 7.05
CA LEU A 43 5.74 4.52 8.28
C LEU A 43 5.15 3.11 8.09
N LEU A 44 4.09 2.98 7.29
CA LEU A 44 3.53 1.69 6.92
C LEU A 44 4.50 0.89 6.04
N THR A 45 5.23 1.55 5.14
CA THR A 45 6.25 0.92 4.30
C THR A 45 7.42 0.40 5.13
N TYR A 46 7.84 1.14 6.15
CA TYR A 46 8.85 0.66 7.09
C TYR A 46 8.43 -0.68 7.73
N GLU A 47 7.19 -0.77 8.20
CA GLU A 47 6.64 -2.03 8.73
C GLU A 47 6.49 -3.10 7.66
N ALA A 48 6.05 -2.72 6.44
CA ALA A 48 5.87 -3.64 5.33
C ALA A 48 7.18 -4.31 4.86
N THR A 49 8.30 -3.65 5.05
CA THR A 49 9.63 -4.10 4.59
C THR A 49 10.48 -4.76 5.67
N LYS A 50 9.99 -4.86 6.91
CA LYS A 50 10.78 -5.36 8.07
C LYS A 50 11.33 -6.77 7.90
N ASP A 51 10.62 -7.62 7.14
CA ASP A 51 10.96 -9.02 6.94
C ASP A 51 11.65 -9.28 5.58
N PHE A 52 12.11 -8.22 4.90
CA PHE A 52 12.83 -8.39 3.65
C PHE A 52 14.13 -9.16 3.89
N PRO A 53 14.43 -10.17 3.06
CA PRO A 53 15.67 -10.93 3.20
C PRO A 53 16.88 -10.03 2.97
N THR A 54 17.94 -10.30 3.72
CA THR A 54 19.23 -9.63 3.55
C THR A 54 20.31 -10.64 3.18
N GLU A 55 21.36 -10.15 2.53
CA GLU A 55 22.55 -10.93 2.16
C GLU A 55 23.83 -10.18 2.55
N PRO A 56 24.91 -10.88 2.89
CA PRO A 56 26.18 -10.26 3.17
C PRO A 56 26.77 -9.60 1.92
N ALA A 57 27.37 -8.43 2.09
CA ALA A 57 28.08 -7.70 1.05
C ALA A 57 29.34 -7.06 1.60
N GLU A 58 30.44 -7.17 0.87
CA GLU A 58 31.66 -6.45 1.23
C GLU A 58 31.56 -4.97 0.86
N VAL A 59 32.00 -4.12 1.76
CA VAL A 59 32.13 -2.68 1.53
C VAL A 59 33.48 -2.19 2.03
N GLU A 60 34.00 -1.15 1.39
CA GLU A 60 35.16 -0.42 1.86
C GLU A 60 34.71 0.88 2.52
N THR A 61 34.91 0.95 3.83
CA THR A 61 34.65 2.18 4.61
C THR A 61 35.85 3.12 4.47
N PRO A 62 35.76 4.36 4.94
CA PRO A 62 36.94 5.23 4.98
C PRO A 62 38.12 4.70 5.84
N LEU A 63 37.87 3.68 6.67
CA LEU A 63 38.88 3.14 7.61
C LEU A 63 39.35 1.74 7.24
N GLU A 64 38.42 0.84 6.83
CA GLU A 64 38.74 -0.56 6.54
C GLU A 64 37.68 -1.24 5.67
N ARG A 65 37.99 -2.43 5.14
CA ARG A 65 37.02 -3.34 4.51
C ARG A 65 36.24 -4.08 5.60
N THR A 66 34.92 -4.19 5.38
CA THR A 66 34.04 -4.90 6.33
C THR A 66 32.87 -5.54 5.58
N GLU A 67 32.25 -6.53 6.22
CA GLU A 67 31.00 -7.12 5.76
C GLU A 67 29.80 -6.40 6.36
N VAL A 68 28.80 -6.12 5.51
CA VAL A 68 27.52 -5.49 5.89
C VAL A 68 26.35 -6.29 5.35
N GLN A 69 25.15 -6.04 5.87
CA GLN A 69 23.91 -6.62 5.35
C GLN A 69 23.25 -5.69 4.34
N ARG A 70 22.89 -6.20 3.19
CA ARG A 70 22.10 -5.51 2.17
C ARG A 70 20.81 -6.27 1.89
N ILE A 71 19.76 -5.56 1.47
CA ILE A 71 18.53 -6.23 1.02
C ILE A 71 18.88 -7.13 -0.17
N ALA A 72 18.51 -8.42 -0.03
CA ALA A 72 18.80 -9.44 -1.03
C ALA A 72 17.90 -9.33 -2.26
N GLY A 73 18.38 -9.81 -3.38
CA GLY A 73 17.61 -9.94 -4.62
C GLY A 73 17.46 -8.65 -5.41
N LYS A 74 16.42 -8.60 -6.25
CA LYS A 74 16.14 -7.45 -7.11
C LYS A 74 15.37 -6.37 -6.38
N LYS A 75 15.46 -5.14 -6.87
CA LYS A 75 14.76 -3.97 -6.34
C LYS A 75 13.25 -4.20 -6.28
N VAL A 76 12.63 -3.74 -5.19
CA VAL A 76 11.18 -3.80 -4.96
C VAL A 76 10.41 -3.10 -6.07
N ALA A 77 9.26 -3.64 -6.45
CA ALA A 77 8.30 -2.97 -7.29
C ALA A 77 7.21 -2.30 -6.43
N VAL A 78 6.79 -1.10 -6.81
CA VAL A 78 5.73 -0.35 -6.16
C VAL A 78 4.65 -0.04 -7.18
N CYS A 79 3.42 -0.44 -6.89
CA CYS A 79 2.31 -0.42 -7.84
C CYS A 79 1.11 0.32 -7.22
N PRO A 80 1.04 1.67 -7.33
CA PRO A 80 -0.14 2.42 -6.90
C PRO A 80 -1.35 2.11 -7.79
N VAL A 81 -2.48 1.89 -7.14
CA VAL A 81 -3.79 1.84 -7.80
C VAL A 81 -4.26 3.26 -8.07
N LEU A 82 -4.36 3.60 -9.35
CA LEU A 82 -4.76 4.93 -9.76
C LEU A 82 -6.26 5.15 -9.50
N ARG A 83 -6.66 6.36 -9.11
CA ARG A 83 -5.85 7.58 -8.93
C ARG A 83 -5.29 7.73 -7.51
N ALA A 84 -6.05 7.29 -6.50
CA ALA A 84 -5.80 7.63 -5.10
C ALA A 84 -4.48 7.03 -4.55
N GLY A 85 -4.08 5.83 -4.98
CA GLY A 85 -2.81 5.21 -4.60
C GLY A 85 -1.57 6.02 -4.97
N LEU A 86 -1.68 6.89 -5.99
CA LEU A 86 -0.58 7.79 -6.36
C LEU A 86 -0.18 8.75 -5.24
N GLY A 87 -1.14 9.16 -4.39
CA GLY A 87 -0.86 10.02 -3.23
C GLY A 87 -0.03 9.36 -2.13
N MET A 88 0.17 8.04 -2.22
CA MET A 88 1.00 7.25 -1.30
C MET A 88 2.42 7.02 -1.83
N LEU A 89 2.63 7.18 -3.14
CA LEU A 89 3.87 6.77 -3.82
C LEU A 89 5.12 7.47 -3.26
N ASP A 90 5.07 8.78 -3.05
CA ASP A 90 6.20 9.56 -2.55
C ASP A 90 6.65 9.11 -1.16
N GLY A 91 5.70 8.65 -0.32
CA GLY A 91 6.00 8.07 0.99
C GLY A 91 6.88 6.82 0.87
N VAL A 92 6.58 5.94 -0.07
CA VAL A 92 7.38 4.74 -0.34
C VAL A 92 8.74 5.10 -0.94
N LEU A 93 8.77 5.96 -1.95
CA LEU A 93 10.01 6.33 -2.65
C LEU A 93 10.98 7.11 -1.75
N SER A 94 10.48 7.83 -0.74
CA SER A 94 11.31 8.49 0.27
C SER A 94 12.09 7.49 1.13
N LEU A 95 11.54 6.27 1.33
CA LEU A 95 12.19 5.20 2.11
C LEU A 95 12.95 4.23 1.20
N VAL A 96 12.36 3.83 0.07
CA VAL A 96 12.91 2.87 -0.88
C VAL A 96 13.14 3.56 -2.23
N SER A 97 14.09 4.48 -2.27
CA SER A 97 14.38 5.35 -3.43
C SER A 97 14.74 4.58 -4.70
N SER A 98 15.21 3.33 -4.57
CA SER A 98 15.58 2.48 -5.70
C SER A 98 14.43 1.62 -6.23
N ALA A 99 13.22 1.71 -5.67
CA ALA A 99 12.06 0.94 -6.10
C ALA A 99 11.74 1.18 -7.59
N ARG A 100 11.22 0.14 -8.25
CA ARG A 100 10.66 0.26 -9.59
C ARG A 100 9.16 0.57 -9.47
N VAL A 101 8.68 1.49 -10.27
CA VAL A 101 7.29 1.93 -10.19
C VAL A 101 6.50 1.42 -11.39
N GLY A 102 5.37 0.79 -11.12
CA GLY A 102 4.33 0.48 -12.08
C GLY A 102 3.03 1.17 -11.72
N PHE A 103 2.09 1.23 -12.64
CA PHE A 103 0.80 1.87 -12.40
C PHE A 103 -0.33 0.94 -12.83
N ILE A 104 -1.38 0.89 -12.00
CA ILE A 104 -2.57 0.07 -12.24
C ILE A 104 -3.77 1.01 -12.21
N GLY A 105 -4.35 1.27 -13.38
CA GLY A 105 -5.53 2.09 -13.55
C GLY A 105 -6.78 1.22 -13.56
N LEU A 106 -7.60 1.40 -12.52
CA LEU A 106 -8.88 0.72 -12.38
C LEU A 106 -9.98 1.76 -12.16
N TYR A 107 -11.13 1.55 -12.79
CA TYR A 107 -12.35 2.26 -12.42
C TYR A 107 -13.46 1.27 -12.08
N ARG A 108 -14.42 1.71 -11.31
CA ARG A 108 -15.59 0.90 -10.96
C ARG A 108 -16.66 1.12 -12.00
N ASP A 109 -17.02 0.06 -12.70
CA ASP A 109 -18.16 0.11 -13.62
C ASP A 109 -19.45 0.41 -12.86
N GLU A 110 -20.23 1.39 -13.33
CA GLU A 110 -21.40 1.89 -12.61
C GLU A 110 -22.55 0.89 -12.58
N GLU A 111 -22.69 0.05 -13.61
CA GLU A 111 -23.76 -0.94 -13.72
C GLU A 111 -23.43 -2.25 -12.98
N THR A 112 -22.24 -2.78 -13.22
CA THR A 112 -21.82 -4.09 -12.67
C THR A 112 -21.13 -4.00 -11.33
N LEU A 113 -20.70 -2.80 -10.92
CA LEU A 113 -19.89 -2.51 -9.75
C LEU A 113 -18.56 -3.29 -9.71
N ARG A 114 -18.12 -3.82 -10.85
CA ARG A 114 -16.85 -4.54 -11.00
C ARG A 114 -15.72 -3.59 -11.34
N PRO A 115 -14.49 -3.89 -10.91
CA PRO A 115 -13.33 -3.15 -11.36
C PRO A 115 -13.10 -3.44 -12.86
N VAL A 116 -12.89 -2.38 -13.62
CA VAL A 116 -12.50 -2.43 -15.04
C VAL A 116 -11.11 -1.83 -15.15
N GLU A 117 -10.20 -2.63 -15.71
CA GLU A 117 -8.85 -2.19 -15.99
C GLU A 117 -8.86 -1.30 -17.25
N TYR A 118 -8.29 -0.10 -17.14
CA TYR A 118 -8.12 0.79 -18.29
C TYR A 118 -6.65 1.09 -18.58
N TYR A 119 -5.74 0.81 -17.65
CA TYR A 119 -4.32 1.02 -17.81
C TYR A 119 -3.50 0.17 -16.84
N VAL A 120 -2.65 -0.68 -17.37
CA VAL A 120 -1.64 -1.40 -16.57
C VAL A 120 -0.30 -1.27 -17.26
N LYS A 121 0.67 -0.74 -16.53
CA LYS A 121 2.07 -0.73 -16.93
C LYS A 121 2.94 -1.04 -15.74
N LEU A 122 3.40 -2.27 -15.67
CA LEU A 122 4.26 -2.76 -14.59
C LEU A 122 5.73 -2.80 -15.03
N PRO A 123 6.67 -2.66 -14.12
CA PRO A 123 8.07 -2.97 -14.41
C PRO A 123 8.21 -4.47 -14.61
N GLU A 124 9.29 -4.89 -15.24
CA GLU A 124 9.65 -6.30 -15.30
C GLU A 124 9.85 -6.86 -13.89
N LEU A 125 9.04 -7.84 -13.50
CA LEU A 125 9.03 -8.39 -12.14
C LEU A 125 9.98 -9.59 -11.98
N GLY A 126 10.52 -10.11 -13.08
CA GLY A 126 11.64 -11.04 -13.09
C GLY A 126 11.30 -12.46 -12.66
N ASP A 127 10.11 -12.94 -13.04
CA ASP A 127 9.69 -14.33 -12.82
C ASP A 127 9.92 -14.84 -11.38
N GLY A 128 9.40 -14.12 -10.41
CA GLY A 128 9.52 -14.47 -9.00
C GLY A 128 10.77 -13.93 -8.27
N GLU A 129 11.46 -12.95 -8.84
CA GLU A 129 12.65 -12.37 -8.19
C GLU A 129 12.39 -11.06 -7.44
N ARG A 130 11.21 -10.42 -7.65
CA ARG A 130 10.87 -9.14 -7.02
C ARG A 130 9.69 -9.25 -6.08
N ASP A 131 9.82 -8.65 -4.92
CA ASP A 131 8.70 -8.34 -4.07
C ASP A 131 7.96 -7.12 -4.61
N ALA A 132 6.64 -7.11 -4.49
CA ALA A 132 5.81 -6.00 -4.93
C ALA A 132 4.99 -5.42 -3.77
N ILE A 133 4.87 -4.10 -3.76
CA ILE A 133 4.00 -3.36 -2.84
C ILE A 133 2.91 -2.71 -3.67
N VAL A 134 1.67 -3.11 -3.46
CA VAL A 134 0.48 -2.46 -4.03
C VAL A 134 0.02 -1.37 -3.06
N LEU A 135 -0.25 -0.17 -3.59
CA LEU A 135 -0.70 0.97 -2.79
C LEU A 135 -2.14 1.31 -3.15
N ASP A 136 -3.03 1.19 -2.18
CA ASP A 136 -4.42 1.62 -2.29
C ASP A 136 -4.85 2.22 -0.94
N PRO A 137 -5.15 3.52 -0.84
CA PRO A 137 -5.42 4.15 0.45
C PRO A 137 -6.63 3.57 1.20
N MET A 138 -7.58 2.96 0.48
CA MET A 138 -8.86 2.53 1.04
C MET A 138 -9.17 1.08 0.67
N LEU A 139 -8.87 0.13 1.56
CA LEU A 139 -9.34 -1.25 1.39
C LEU A 139 -10.80 -1.36 1.86
N ALA A 140 -11.73 -0.88 1.02
CA ALA A 140 -13.16 -0.83 1.31
C ALA A 140 -13.85 -2.16 0.96
N THR A 141 -14.29 -2.34 -0.29
CA THR A 141 -14.89 -3.62 -0.74
C THR A 141 -13.84 -4.66 -1.14
N GLY A 142 -12.56 -4.28 -1.23
CA GLY A 142 -11.46 -5.16 -1.61
C GLY A 142 -11.33 -5.46 -3.10
N ARG A 143 -12.36 -5.20 -3.92
CA ARG A 143 -12.39 -5.64 -5.32
C ARG A 143 -11.30 -5.00 -6.19
N SER A 144 -11.06 -3.69 -6.08
CA SER A 144 -10.00 -3.02 -6.84
C SER A 144 -8.62 -3.48 -6.40
N SER A 145 -8.42 -3.62 -5.08
CA SER A 145 -7.15 -4.11 -4.54
C SER A 145 -6.89 -5.57 -4.95
N ALA A 146 -7.92 -6.44 -4.98
CA ALA A 146 -7.80 -7.82 -5.44
C ALA A 146 -7.43 -7.89 -6.93
N ALA A 147 -8.09 -7.10 -7.79
CA ALA A 147 -7.76 -7.04 -9.21
C ALA A 147 -6.32 -6.51 -9.44
N ALA A 148 -5.89 -5.50 -8.69
CA ALA A 148 -4.52 -4.99 -8.76
C ALA A 148 -3.49 -6.02 -8.31
N VAL A 149 -3.77 -6.76 -7.24
CA VAL A 149 -2.93 -7.86 -6.75
C VAL A 149 -2.84 -8.98 -7.80
N ALA A 150 -3.96 -9.35 -8.43
CA ALA A 150 -3.99 -10.34 -9.49
C ALA A 150 -3.06 -9.94 -10.64
N ALA A 151 -3.17 -8.70 -11.15
CA ALA A 151 -2.33 -8.20 -12.22
C ALA A 151 -0.83 -8.23 -11.87
N VAL A 152 -0.47 -7.87 -10.63
CA VAL A 152 0.93 -7.91 -10.16
C VAL A 152 1.45 -9.34 -10.03
N LYS A 153 0.64 -10.28 -9.59
CA LYS A 153 0.99 -11.71 -9.53
C LYS A 153 1.14 -12.32 -10.91
N GLU A 154 0.23 -12.04 -11.82
CA GLU A 154 0.30 -12.48 -13.23
C GLU A 154 1.55 -11.96 -13.93
N ALA A 155 2.02 -10.75 -13.57
CA ALA A 155 3.27 -10.19 -14.05
C ALA A 155 4.53 -10.82 -13.42
N GLY A 156 4.39 -11.82 -12.52
CA GLY A 156 5.48 -12.62 -11.98
C GLY A 156 6.12 -12.09 -10.69
N ALA A 157 5.39 -11.37 -9.85
CA ALA A 157 5.90 -10.96 -8.54
C ALA A 157 6.17 -12.17 -7.64
N ARG A 158 7.30 -12.12 -6.87
CA ARG A 158 7.65 -13.14 -5.87
C ARG A 158 6.67 -13.16 -4.70
N SER A 159 6.36 -12.00 -4.19
CA SER A 159 5.39 -11.77 -3.13
C SER A 159 4.68 -10.45 -3.36
N VAL A 160 3.47 -10.32 -2.81
CA VAL A 160 2.72 -9.07 -2.87
C VAL A 160 2.31 -8.65 -1.46
N THR A 161 2.56 -7.40 -1.12
CA THR A 161 2.06 -6.76 0.10
C THR A 161 1.14 -5.61 -0.32
N LEU A 162 -0.09 -5.59 0.19
CA LEU A 162 -0.97 -4.43 0.07
C LEU A 162 -0.70 -3.46 1.25
N VAL A 163 -0.47 -2.20 0.94
CA VAL A 163 -0.39 -1.12 1.93
C VAL A 163 -1.57 -0.18 1.73
N CYS A 164 -2.38 0.00 2.78
CA CYS A 164 -3.52 0.92 2.76
C CYS A 164 -3.54 1.79 4.02
N LEU A 165 -4.16 2.98 3.94
CA LEU A 165 -4.28 3.87 5.10
C LEU A 165 -5.31 3.35 6.08
N VAL A 166 -6.48 2.93 5.58
CA VAL A 166 -7.55 2.31 6.37
C VAL A 166 -8.16 1.14 5.61
N ALA A 167 -8.64 0.16 6.35
CA ALA A 167 -9.30 -1.03 5.83
C ALA A 167 -10.66 -1.25 6.51
N ALA A 168 -11.58 -1.91 5.80
CA ALA A 168 -12.80 -2.49 6.36
C ALA A 168 -12.68 -4.02 6.42
N PRO A 169 -13.34 -4.69 7.38
CA PRO A 169 -13.36 -6.15 7.46
C PRO A 169 -13.80 -6.80 6.15
N GLU A 170 -14.83 -6.26 5.50
CA GLU A 170 -15.35 -6.77 4.22
C GLU A 170 -14.30 -6.76 3.10
N GLY A 171 -13.45 -5.70 3.06
CA GLY A 171 -12.37 -5.60 2.09
C GLY A 171 -11.23 -6.57 2.39
N ILE A 172 -10.91 -6.77 3.66
CA ILE A 172 -9.92 -7.75 4.11
C ILE A 172 -10.38 -9.15 3.74
N ASP A 173 -11.61 -9.53 4.09
CA ASP A 173 -12.18 -10.85 3.83
C ASP A 173 -12.21 -11.15 2.32
N HIS A 174 -12.62 -10.16 1.50
CA HIS A 174 -12.64 -10.32 0.06
C HIS A 174 -11.24 -10.54 -0.52
N LEU A 175 -10.28 -9.68 -0.15
CA LEU A 175 -8.91 -9.80 -0.64
C LEU A 175 -8.26 -11.11 -0.22
N GLN A 176 -8.41 -11.52 1.04
CA GLN A 176 -7.86 -12.77 1.54
C GLN A 176 -8.57 -14.01 0.99
N GLY A 177 -9.86 -13.89 0.67
CA GLY A 177 -10.61 -14.94 -0.01
C GLY A 177 -10.09 -15.26 -1.41
N GLU A 178 -9.63 -14.25 -2.15
CA GLU A 178 -9.04 -14.41 -3.48
C GLU A 178 -7.52 -14.62 -3.45
N HIS A 179 -6.84 -14.02 -2.45
CA HIS A 179 -5.37 -13.97 -2.35
C HIS A 179 -4.90 -14.18 -0.90
N ALA A 180 -5.07 -15.38 -0.37
CA ALA A 180 -4.75 -15.72 1.02
C ALA A 180 -3.26 -15.53 1.40
N ASP A 181 -2.36 -15.49 0.43
CA ASP A 181 -0.92 -15.30 0.59
C ASP A 181 -0.49 -13.83 0.64
N VAL A 182 -1.43 -12.89 0.38
CA VAL A 182 -1.13 -11.45 0.38
C VAL A 182 -1.14 -10.90 1.80
N ARG A 183 -0.05 -10.24 2.16
CA ARG A 183 0.04 -9.51 3.42
C ARG A 183 -0.59 -8.12 3.27
N ILE A 184 -1.41 -7.73 4.24
CA ILE A 184 -2.02 -6.41 4.32
C ILE A 184 -1.35 -5.63 5.45
N VAL A 185 -0.92 -4.39 5.17
CA VAL A 185 -0.37 -3.46 6.17
C VAL A 185 -1.22 -2.19 6.15
N THR A 186 -1.80 -1.84 7.30
CA THR A 186 -2.72 -0.71 7.43
C THR A 186 -2.51 0.07 8.72
N ALA A 187 -2.93 1.34 8.75
CA ALA A 187 -2.92 2.13 9.98
C ALA A 187 -4.15 1.88 10.87
N ALA A 188 -5.26 1.42 10.29
CA ALA A 188 -6.44 1.02 11.07
C ALA A 188 -7.33 0.05 10.28
N VAL A 189 -8.02 -0.81 11.03
CA VAL A 189 -9.21 -1.54 10.55
C VAL A 189 -10.42 -0.89 11.19
N ASP A 190 -11.31 -0.36 10.37
CA ASP A 190 -12.52 0.32 10.80
C ASP A 190 -13.68 -0.67 10.95
N ARG A 191 -14.85 -0.20 11.45
CA ARG A 191 -15.93 -1.13 11.82
C ARG A 191 -16.66 -1.79 10.65
N GLY A 192 -16.55 -1.24 9.42
CA GLY A 192 -17.20 -1.79 8.22
C GLY A 192 -17.55 -0.73 7.19
N LEU A 193 -18.44 -1.06 6.28
CA LEU A 193 -18.88 -0.21 5.18
C LEU A 193 -20.28 0.37 5.42
N ASP A 194 -20.55 1.58 4.90
CA ASP A 194 -21.90 2.13 4.79
C ASP A 194 -22.63 1.57 3.54
N GLU A 195 -23.89 1.94 3.36
CA GLU A 195 -24.75 1.52 2.24
C GLU A 195 -24.18 1.89 0.85
N ARG A 196 -23.29 2.88 0.79
CA ARG A 196 -22.62 3.33 -0.44
C ARG A 196 -21.25 2.69 -0.64
N GLY A 197 -20.81 1.85 0.31
CA GLY A 197 -19.52 1.19 0.29
C GLY A 197 -18.35 2.06 0.76
N PHE A 198 -18.61 3.13 1.53
CA PHE A 198 -17.57 3.89 2.20
C PHE A 198 -17.21 3.26 3.53
N ILE A 199 -15.92 3.27 3.86
CA ILE A 199 -15.43 2.83 5.18
C ILE A 199 -15.95 3.78 6.28
N VAL A 200 -16.43 3.22 7.37
CA VAL A 200 -16.98 3.97 8.51
C VAL A 200 -16.26 3.57 9.80
N PRO A 201 -15.69 4.51 10.56
CA PRO A 201 -15.72 5.97 10.40
C PRO A 201 -14.90 6.50 9.20
N GLY A 202 -13.89 5.75 8.71
CA GLY A 202 -13.14 6.06 7.50
C GLY A 202 -12.40 7.40 7.55
N LEU A 203 -12.15 7.92 6.36
CA LEU A 203 -11.56 9.24 6.13
C LEU A 203 -12.17 9.96 4.90
N GLY A 204 -13.37 9.53 4.47
CA GLY A 204 -14.04 10.05 3.28
C GLY A 204 -13.48 9.44 1.98
N ASP A 205 -13.70 10.13 0.85
CA ASP A 205 -13.09 9.75 -0.42
C ASP A 205 -11.62 10.22 -0.48
N ALA A 206 -10.70 9.27 -0.45
CA ALA A 206 -9.27 9.58 -0.45
C ALA A 206 -8.83 10.29 -1.74
N GLY A 207 -9.39 9.92 -2.89
CA GLY A 207 -9.06 10.54 -4.18
C GLY A 207 -9.47 12.00 -4.20
N ASP A 208 -10.69 12.31 -3.83
CA ASP A 208 -11.19 13.68 -3.77
C ASP A 208 -10.40 14.53 -2.78
N ARG A 209 -10.10 13.98 -1.60
CA ARG A 209 -9.31 14.68 -0.58
C ARG A 209 -7.85 14.89 -0.97
N LEU A 210 -7.24 13.94 -1.71
CA LEU A 210 -5.88 14.08 -2.23
C LEU A 210 -5.76 15.12 -3.34
N TYR A 211 -6.78 15.21 -4.20
CA TYR A 211 -6.69 16.00 -5.44
C TYR A 211 -7.59 17.23 -5.45
N GLY A 212 -8.48 17.38 -4.47
CA GLY A 212 -9.38 18.52 -4.38
C GLY A 212 -10.43 18.52 -5.49
N THR A 213 -10.95 17.35 -5.85
CA THR A 213 -11.92 17.20 -6.97
C THR A 213 -13.37 17.40 -6.55
N LYS A 214 -13.65 17.60 -5.27
CA LYS A 214 -14.96 18.00 -4.70
C LYS A 214 -14.79 19.02 -3.61
#